data_47d340f8652a02083cd2c5f2d0dd6513
#
_entry.id   47d340f8652a02083cd2c5f2d0dd6513
#
_cell.length_a   1.000
_cell.length_b   1.000
_cell.length_c   1.000
_cell.angle_alpha   90.00
_cell.angle_beta   90.00
_cell.angle_gamma   90.00
#
_symmetry.space_group_name_H-M   'P 1'
#
loop_
_entity.id
_entity.type
_entity.pdbx_description
1 polymer ?
#
loop_
_entity_poly.entity_id
_entity_poly.type
_entity_poly.pdbx_seq_one_letter_code
_entity_poly.pdbx_strand_id
1 'polypeptide(L)'
;MRGVSSTPDSRPPLAGRVVVVTGVSRRAGIGHAIACRAADLGASLVCHHYSPHDAEQPWGADRVEATLDSVRSHLAPGARLAGMEADLRDPTAPRAVTSEAIRAATRSP
;
A
#
# COMPACT_ATOMS: atom_id res chain seq x y z
N MET A 1 -23.89 -9.42 -15.29
CA MET A 1 -23.98 -9.13 -14.81
C MET A 1 -23.93 -9.07 -13.93
N ARG A 2 -23.67 -8.87 -13.78
CA ARG A 2 -23.68 -8.84 -13.04
C ARG A 2 -24.15 -8.16 -12.37
N GLY A 3 -24.37 -7.87 -12.37
CA GLY A 3 -24.73 -7.30 -11.85
C GLY A 3 -25.15 -6.93 -11.02
N VAL A 4 -25.40 -7.05 -11.01
CA VAL A 4 -25.82 -6.72 -10.26
C VAL A 4 -25.81 -6.67 -9.19
N SER A 5 -25.30 -6.80 -9.08
CA SER A 5 -25.21 -6.82 -8.15
C SER A 5 -25.20 -6.10 -7.23
N SER A 6 -24.98 -5.67 -7.28
CA SER A 6 -24.92 -4.87 -6.48
C SER A 6 -25.54 -4.85 -5.38
N THR A 7 -25.94 -5.14 -5.41
CA THR A 7 -26.85 -5.09 -4.66
C THR A 7 -26.66 -4.90 -3.28
N PRO A 8 -27.13 -5.65 -2.38
CA PRO A 8 -27.24 -5.30 -1.00
C PRO A 8 -25.91 -5.10 -0.32
N ASP A 9 -24.87 -5.66 -0.88
CA ASP A 9 -23.55 -5.45 -0.32
C ASP A 9 -22.92 -4.23 -0.97
N SER A 10 -22.91 -3.14 -0.24
CA SER A 10 -22.38 -1.88 -0.72
C SER A 10 -20.92 -1.68 -0.35
N ARG A 11 -20.26 -2.69 0.23
CA ARG A 11 -18.86 -2.56 0.60
C ARG A 11 -18.00 -2.44 -0.65
N PRO A 12 -16.91 -1.66 -0.57
CA PRO A 12 -15.97 -1.60 -1.68
C PRO A 12 -15.40 -2.98 -2.01
N PRO A 13 -15.04 -3.21 -3.27
CA PRO A 13 -14.59 -4.53 -3.74
C PRO A 13 -13.44 -5.15 -2.95
N LEU A 14 -12.53 -4.32 -2.42
CA LEU A 14 -11.37 -4.82 -1.70
C LEU A 14 -11.48 -4.60 -0.19
N ALA A 15 -12.66 -4.29 0.32
CA ALA A 15 -12.84 -4.08 1.75
C ALA A 15 -12.43 -5.36 2.50
N GLY A 16 -11.64 -5.19 3.56
CA GLY A 16 -11.15 -6.31 4.35
C GLY A 16 -9.94 -7.02 3.77
N ARG A 17 -9.47 -6.58 2.60
CA ARG A 17 -8.29 -7.17 1.97
C ARG A 17 -7.05 -6.34 2.29
N VAL A 18 -5.91 -7.03 2.35
CA VAL A 18 -4.61 -6.38 2.46
C VAL A 18 -3.88 -6.59 1.13
N VAL A 19 -3.46 -5.50 0.52
CA VAL A 19 -2.77 -5.54 -0.77
C VAL A 19 -1.34 -5.06 -0.57
N VAL A 20 -0.39 -5.86 -1.05
CA VAL A 20 1.02 -5.48 -1.04
C VAL A 20 1.36 -4.85 -2.38
N VAL A 21 1.90 -3.65 -2.35
CA VAL A 21 2.35 -2.98 -3.56
C VAL A 21 3.83 -2.68 -3.41
N THR A 22 4.64 -3.20 -4.34
CA THR A 22 6.08 -2.94 -4.34
C THR A 22 6.39 -1.75 -5.22
N GLY A 23 7.48 -1.06 -4.89
CA GLY A 23 7.94 0.06 -5.72
C GLY A 23 7.15 1.34 -5.56
N VAL A 24 6.63 1.64 -4.38
CA VAL A 24 5.84 2.84 -4.12
C VAL A 24 6.77 3.93 -3.57
N SER A 25 7.57 4.51 -4.45
CA SER A 25 8.57 5.50 -4.02
C SER A 25 8.29 6.91 -4.49
N ARG A 26 7.53 7.08 -5.55
CA ARG A 26 7.26 8.39 -6.14
C ARG A 26 5.80 8.53 -6.50
N ARG A 27 5.26 9.75 -6.31
CA ARG A 27 3.85 10.02 -6.61
C ARG A 27 3.52 9.86 -8.09
N ALA A 28 4.51 10.03 -8.97
CA ALA A 28 4.28 9.87 -10.40
C ALA A 28 4.49 8.43 -10.87
N GLY A 29 4.80 7.50 -9.96
CA GLY A 29 5.11 6.13 -10.33
C GLY A 29 3.88 5.25 -10.48
N ILE A 30 4.08 4.14 -11.18
CA ILE A 30 3.02 3.15 -11.38
C ILE A 30 2.58 2.55 -10.04
N GLY A 31 3.56 2.27 -9.15
CA GLY A 31 3.23 1.72 -7.83
C GLY A 31 2.32 2.63 -7.03
N HIS A 32 2.57 3.95 -7.09
CA HIS A 32 1.70 4.90 -6.41
C HIS A 32 0.28 4.85 -6.97
N ALA A 33 0.15 4.82 -8.30
CA ALA A 33 -1.17 4.77 -8.92
C ALA A 33 -1.93 3.51 -8.52
N ILE A 34 -1.24 2.36 -8.50
CA ILE A 34 -1.85 1.10 -8.08
C ILE A 34 -2.28 1.16 -6.62
N ALA A 35 -1.42 1.71 -5.76
CA ALA A 35 -1.72 1.79 -4.33
C ALA A 35 -2.94 2.69 -4.08
N CYS A 36 -3.00 3.84 -4.75
CA CYS A 36 -4.16 4.74 -4.60
C CYS A 36 -5.43 4.07 -5.08
N ARG A 37 -5.37 3.36 -6.19
CA ARG A 37 -6.56 2.67 -6.70
C ARG A 37 -7.02 1.57 -5.76
N ALA A 38 -6.08 0.78 -5.22
CA ALA A 38 -6.43 -0.26 -4.26
C ALA A 38 -7.07 0.35 -3.01
N ALA A 39 -6.53 1.48 -2.54
CA ALA A 39 -7.11 2.19 -1.41
C ALA A 39 -8.52 2.67 -1.71
N ASP A 40 -8.75 3.23 -2.90
CA ASP A 40 -10.08 3.66 -3.34
C ASP A 40 -11.07 2.50 -3.31
N LEU A 41 -10.59 1.29 -3.58
CA LEU A 41 -11.43 0.09 -3.60
C LEU A 41 -11.59 -0.54 -2.21
N GLY A 42 -11.05 0.08 -1.18
CA GLY A 42 -11.28 -0.31 0.20
C GLY A 42 -10.18 -1.13 0.85
N ALA A 43 -9.08 -1.38 0.15
CA ALA A 43 -8.01 -2.21 0.69
C ALA A 43 -7.21 -1.51 1.77
N SER A 44 -6.69 -2.29 2.71
CA SER A 44 -5.53 -1.89 3.50
C SER A 44 -4.28 -2.22 2.70
N LEU A 45 -3.20 -1.50 2.96
CA LEU A 45 -2.02 -1.59 2.10
C LEU A 45 -0.75 -1.81 2.90
N VAL A 46 0.14 -2.61 2.32
CA VAL A 46 1.54 -2.64 2.68
C VAL A 46 2.28 -2.12 1.47
N CYS A 47 2.88 -0.94 1.59
CA CYS A 47 3.56 -0.29 0.49
C CYS A 47 5.06 -0.44 0.68
N HIS A 48 5.68 -1.21 -0.20
CA HIS A 48 7.12 -1.39 -0.19
C HIS A 48 7.78 -0.30 -1.02
N HIS A 49 8.88 0.21 -0.53
CA HIS A 49 9.68 1.19 -1.25
C HIS A 49 11.15 0.91 -1.01
N TYR A 50 11.98 1.37 -1.93
CA TYR A 50 13.42 1.33 -1.78
C TYR A 50 14.03 2.42 -2.63
N SER A 51 14.61 3.42 -2.01
CA SER A 51 15.13 4.60 -2.70
C SER A 51 16.45 5.00 -2.05
N PRO A 52 17.51 4.18 -2.19
CA PRO A 52 18.75 4.45 -1.48
C PRO A 52 19.39 5.79 -1.87
N HIS A 53 19.29 6.18 -3.15
CA HIS A 53 19.81 7.47 -3.55
C HIS A 53 19.02 8.62 -2.98
N ASP A 54 17.70 8.48 -2.95
CA ASP A 54 16.85 9.50 -2.38
C ASP A 54 17.03 9.59 -0.88
N ALA A 55 17.25 8.47 -0.21
CA ALA A 55 17.45 8.47 1.23
C ALA A 55 18.71 9.22 1.67
N GLU A 56 19.70 9.33 0.78
CA GLU A 56 20.92 10.07 1.07
C GLU A 56 20.75 11.56 0.90
N GLN A 57 19.64 12.01 0.33
CA GLN A 57 19.39 13.42 0.09
C GLN A 57 18.41 13.95 1.14
N PRO A 58 18.53 15.24 1.49
CA PRO A 58 17.62 15.81 2.49
C PRO A 58 16.14 15.68 2.15
N TRP A 59 15.80 15.65 0.86
CA TRP A 59 14.40 15.57 0.43
C TRP A 59 13.90 14.14 0.28
N GLY A 60 14.79 13.13 0.37
CA GLY A 60 14.40 11.75 0.08
C GLY A 60 13.36 11.20 1.01
N ALA A 61 13.58 11.33 2.32
CA ALA A 61 12.62 10.86 3.32
C ALA A 61 11.29 11.59 3.19
N ASP A 62 11.34 12.89 2.94
CA ASP A 62 10.13 13.69 2.77
C ASP A 62 9.34 13.25 1.54
N ARG A 63 10.05 12.88 0.47
CA ARG A 63 9.42 12.43 -0.75
C ARG A 63 8.65 11.13 -0.53
N VAL A 64 9.25 10.18 0.17
CA VAL A 64 8.59 8.91 0.47
C VAL A 64 7.39 9.14 1.37
N GLU A 65 7.54 9.94 2.42
CA GLU A 65 6.43 10.24 3.30
C GLU A 65 5.29 10.95 2.57
N ALA A 66 5.63 11.91 1.70
CA ALA A 66 4.61 12.58 0.92
C ALA A 66 3.88 11.60 -0.01
N THR A 67 4.60 10.64 -0.58
CA THR A 67 4.01 9.61 -1.42
C THR A 67 3.05 8.75 -0.62
N LEU A 68 3.47 8.29 0.56
CA LEU A 68 2.62 7.47 1.41
C LEU A 68 1.41 8.25 1.92
N ASP A 69 1.59 9.53 2.27
CA ASP A 69 0.48 10.36 2.70
C ASP A 69 -0.54 10.56 1.58
N SER A 70 -0.07 10.67 0.35
CA SER A 70 -0.96 10.75 -0.80
C SER A 70 -1.82 9.48 -0.90
N VAL A 71 -1.23 8.30 -0.69
CA VAL A 71 -1.98 7.05 -0.68
C VAL A 71 -2.95 7.02 0.50
N ARG A 72 -2.51 7.47 1.68
CA ARG A 72 -3.36 7.49 2.87
C ARG A 72 -4.64 8.29 2.65
N SER A 73 -4.55 9.35 1.86
CA SER A 73 -5.72 10.18 1.60
C SER A 73 -6.82 9.43 0.84
N HIS A 74 -6.51 8.29 0.24
CA HIS A 74 -7.47 7.46 -0.47
C HIS A 74 -8.06 6.35 0.40
N LEU A 75 -7.52 6.14 1.61
CA LEU A 75 -7.96 5.01 2.44
C LEU A 75 -9.40 5.18 2.91
N ALA A 76 -10.15 4.09 2.89
CA ALA A 76 -11.48 4.04 3.46
C ALA A 76 -11.39 4.05 4.99
N PRO A 77 -12.47 4.46 5.68
CA PRO A 77 -12.48 4.41 7.14
C PRO A 77 -12.18 3.00 7.64
N GLY A 78 -11.25 2.91 8.58
CA GLY A 78 -10.83 1.64 9.15
C GLY A 78 -9.73 0.91 8.37
N ALA A 79 -9.47 1.31 7.14
CA ALA A 79 -8.37 0.73 6.38
C ALA A 79 -7.04 1.32 6.86
N ARG A 80 -5.96 0.57 6.69
CA ARG A 80 -4.64 0.93 7.21
C ARG A 80 -3.59 0.87 6.11
N LEU A 81 -2.52 1.61 6.33
CA LEU A 81 -1.36 1.59 5.43
C LEU A 81 -0.10 1.45 6.28
N ALA A 82 0.75 0.52 5.88
CA ALA A 82 2.10 0.38 6.43
C ALA A 82 3.09 0.60 5.30
N GLY A 83 4.08 1.46 5.55
CA GLY A 83 5.19 1.64 4.63
C GLY A 83 6.34 0.76 5.06
N MET A 84 7.08 0.22 4.11
CA MET A 84 8.19 -0.66 4.42
C MET A 84 9.33 -0.46 3.43
N GLU A 85 10.48 -0.08 3.95
CA GLU A 85 11.68 0.04 3.11
C GLU A 85 12.43 -1.28 3.11
N ALA A 86 12.73 -1.79 1.92
CA ALA A 86 13.49 -3.02 1.79
C ALA A 86 14.09 -3.12 0.40
N ASP A 87 15.31 -3.65 0.33
CA ASP A 87 15.97 -3.95 -0.94
C ASP A 87 15.58 -5.37 -1.32
N LEU A 88 14.76 -5.53 -2.34
CA LEU A 88 14.27 -6.84 -2.74
C LEU A 88 15.35 -7.74 -3.33
N ARG A 89 16.55 -7.20 -3.58
CA ARG A 89 17.70 -8.03 -3.94
C ARG A 89 18.26 -8.80 -2.76
N ASP A 90 17.97 -8.35 -1.54
CA ASP A 90 18.32 -9.09 -0.32
C ASP A 90 17.39 -10.31 -0.24
N PRO A 91 17.96 -11.53 -0.12
CA PRO A 91 17.13 -12.74 -0.12
C PRO A 91 16.10 -12.80 1.02
N THR A 92 16.30 -12.05 2.11
CA THR A 92 15.38 -12.06 3.24
C THR A 92 14.26 -11.04 3.08
N ALA A 93 14.39 -10.07 2.17
CA ALA A 93 13.43 -8.98 2.06
C ALA A 93 12.05 -9.44 1.60
N PRO A 94 11.89 -10.33 0.60
CA PRO A 94 10.56 -10.75 0.22
C PRO A 94 9.79 -11.41 1.35
N ARG A 95 10.47 -12.19 2.18
CA ARG A 95 9.85 -12.83 3.34
C ARG A 95 9.41 -11.78 4.35
N ALA A 96 10.24 -10.75 4.58
CA ALA A 96 9.89 -9.70 5.52
C ALA A 96 8.66 -8.92 5.06
N VAL A 97 8.56 -8.62 3.77
CA VAL A 97 7.39 -7.94 3.20
C VAL A 97 6.15 -8.81 3.35
N THR A 98 6.27 -10.10 3.05
CA THR A 98 5.16 -11.03 3.18
C THR A 98 4.71 -11.15 4.63
N SER A 99 5.67 -11.21 5.56
CA SER A 99 5.34 -11.31 6.99
C SER A 99 4.58 -10.08 7.46
N GLU A 100 4.94 -8.89 6.98
CA GLU A 100 4.21 -7.68 7.33
C GLU A 100 2.80 -7.72 6.77
N ALA A 101 2.62 -8.23 5.57
CA ALA A 101 1.28 -8.36 4.99
C ALA A 101 0.41 -9.31 5.81
N ILE A 102 0.99 -10.41 6.27
CA ILE A 102 0.27 -11.37 7.11
C ILE A 102 -0.12 -10.73 8.43
N ARG A 103 0.79 -9.99 9.07
CA ARG A 103 0.48 -9.29 10.32
C ARG A 103 -0.66 -8.29 10.12
N ALA A 104 -0.62 -7.56 9.01
CA ALA A 104 -1.68 -6.60 8.71
C ALA A 104 -3.02 -7.28 8.49
N ALA A 105 -3.01 -8.44 7.83
CA ALA A 105 -4.25 -9.18 7.57
C ALA A 105 -4.85 -9.77 8.84
N THR A 106 -4.00 -10.14 9.80
CA THR A 106 -4.48 -10.75 11.05
C THR A 106 -4.80 -9.72 12.13
N ARG A 107 -4.45 -8.46 11.91
CA ARG A 107 -4.72 -7.40 12.86
C ARG A 107 -6.17 -6.98 12.71
N SER A 108 -6.97 -7.33 13.69
CA SER A 108 -8.39 -7.03 13.63
C SER A 108 -8.67 -5.56 13.79
N PRO A 109 -9.68 -5.07 13.11
CA PRO A 109 -10.18 -3.74 13.39
C PRO A 109 -10.79 -3.65 14.76
#